data_f4677053d88e3c18bed09719d1990545
#
_entry.id   f4677053d88e3c18bed09719d1990545
#
_cell.length_a   1.000
_cell.length_b   1.000
_cell.length_c   1.000
_cell.angle_alpha   90.00
_cell.angle_beta   90.00
_cell.angle_gamma   90.00
#
_symmetry.space_group_name_H-M   'P 1'
#
loop_
_entity.id
_entity.type
_entity.pdbx_description
1 polymer ?
#
loop_
_entity_poly.entity_id
_entity_poly.type
_entity_poly.pdbx_seq_one_letter_code
_entity_poly.pdbx_strand_id
1 'polypeptide(L)'
;MKNNFFFKKEKNFILLKNIFDILDQPYKGALNKKIFGVNNIKDAKNNEITFFNNLNYGNEAKCCKALACIVTETTKKSLNKNVIPVISKNPLIDFYKIVNLFYPDSSLDNEKINLLKNKNKFLKKNIFIGKNSLIDKSVNIGSNTKIGNNVVIKLNVHIGKNCIIGSNVIIENSLLGDNIIIKSGTVIGQSGFGFNFDKKKRIKFPHIGRVIIENDVQIGSFCTIDRGSLTDTVIGEFTSIDNQVHIAHNVKIGNFCMIAAQSGIAGSTIIGSNVKIGGQTGISGHLSIGNNVKIGGKSGVISDIKDNQIVMGYPAKSIRDFLADKK
;
A
#
# COMPACT_ATOMS: atom_id res chain seq x y z
N MET A 1 9.12 6.10 -14.75
CA MET A 1 8.87 4.68 -15.10
C MET A 1 7.41 4.53 -15.51
N LYS A 2 7.12 3.83 -16.62
CA LYS A 2 5.73 3.58 -17.04
C LYS A 2 5.02 2.84 -15.93
N ASN A 3 3.83 3.30 -15.51
CA ASN A 3 2.96 2.64 -14.53
C ASN A 3 2.51 1.28 -15.08
N ASN A 4 3.33 0.25 -14.95
CA ASN A 4 2.90 -1.11 -15.17
C ASN A 4 2.13 -1.54 -13.93
N PHE A 5 0.82 -1.37 -13.97
CA PHE A 5 -0.05 -1.95 -12.98
C PHE A 5 0.08 -3.48 -13.04
N PHE A 6 0.17 -4.12 -11.89
CA PHE A 6 0.22 -5.58 -11.78
C PHE A 6 -1.12 -6.22 -12.12
N PHE A 7 -2.18 -5.43 -12.14
CA PHE A 7 -3.52 -5.85 -12.52
C PHE A 7 -3.84 -5.40 -13.93
N LYS A 8 -4.37 -6.35 -14.73
CA LYS A 8 -4.80 -6.02 -16.09
C LYS A 8 -5.97 -5.06 -16.03
N LYS A 9 -5.85 -3.94 -16.72
CA LYS A 9 -6.95 -3.02 -16.90
C LYS A 9 -7.87 -3.56 -18.00
N GLU A 10 -9.11 -3.91 -17.62
CA GLU A 10 -10.06 -4.51 -18.55
C GLU A 10 -10.64 -3.48 -19.54
N LYS A 11 -10.93 -2.27 -19.07
CA LYS A 11 -11.49 -1.21 -19.90
C LYS A 11 -10.54 -0.04 -20.04
N ASN A 12 -10.25 0.40 -21.26
CA ASN A 12 -9.42 1.56 -21.50
C ASN A 12 -10.05 2.85 -20.96
N PHE A 13 -11.38 2.98 -21.08
CA PHE A 13 -12.17 4.05 -20.49
C PHE A 13 -13.59 3.59 -20.18
N ILE A 14 -14.29 4.34 -19.35
CA ILE A 14 -15.72 4.21 -19.07
C ILE A 14 -16.35 5.59 -19.35
N LEU A 15 -17.49 5.63 -20.04
CA LEU A 15 -18.21 6.88 -20.22
C LEU A 15 -18.82 7.31 -18.89
N LEU A 16 -18.77 8.60 -18.60
CA LEU A 16 -19.34 9.16 -17.37
C LEU A 16 -20.82 8.82 -17.23
N LYS A 17 -21.57 8.79 -18.35
CA LYS A 17 -22.96 8.33 -18.40
C LYS A 17 -23.12 6.93 -17.77
N ASN A 18 -22.28 5.98 -18.18
CA ASN A 18 -22.39 4.61 -17.69
C ASN A 18 -22.11 4.52 -16.17
N ILE A 19 -21.31 5.44 -15.62
CA ILE A 19 -21.07 5.51 -14.18
C ILE A 19 -22.36 5.95 -13.45
N PHE A 20 -23.04 6.96 -13.94
CA PHE A 20 -24.32 7.39 -13.39
C PHE A 20 -25.37 6.27 -13.47
N ASP A 21 -25.45 5.57 -14.63
CA ASP A 21 -26.38 4.44 -14.83
C ASP A 21 -26.09 3.29 -13.84
N ILE A 22 -24.82 2.90 -13.67
CA ILE A 22 -24.40 1.83 -12.74
C ILE A 22 -24.70 2.17 -11.29
N LEU A 23 -24.63 3.44 -10.93
CA LEU A 23 -24.87 3.92 -9.57
C LEU A 23 -26.34 4.34 -9.35
N ASP A 24 -27.21 4.14 -10.33
CA ASP A 24 -28.63 4.52 -10.30
C ASP A 24 -28.84 5.98 -9.90
N GLN A 25 -28.04 6.88 -10.52
CA GLN A 25 -28.05 8.31 -10.21
C GLN A 25 -28.57 9.11 -11.38
N PRO A 26 -29.46 10.10 -11.12
CA PRO A 26 -29.88 11.03 -12.16
C PRO A 26 -28.73 11.94 -12.57
N TYR A 27 -28.66 12.28 -13.84
CA TYR A 27 -27.62 13.15 -14.36
C TYR A 27 -28.17 14.25 -15.27
N LYS A 28 -27.47 15.41 -15.25
CA LYS A 28 -27.69 16.51 -16.20
C LYS A 28 -26.34 16.94 -16.79
N GLY A 29 -26.24 17.10 -18.10
CA GLY A 29 -25.07 17.70 -18.76
C GLY A 29 -24.23 16.76 -19.65
N ALA A 30 -22.96 17.08 -19.87
CA ALA A 30 -22.08 16.45 -20.86
C ALA A 30 -21.64 15.03 -20.46
N LEU A 31 -22.35 14.03 -20.95
CA LEU A 31 -22.29 12.62 -20.56
C LEU A 31 -21.26 11.80 -21.34
N ASN A 32 -20.82 12.30 -22.48
CA ASN A 32 -19.88 11.59 -23.35
C ASN A 32 -18.41 11.75 -22.88
N LYS A 33 -18.18 12.32 -21.70
CA LYS A 33 -16.84 12.40 -21.11
C LYS A 33 -16.32 11.02 -20.76
N LYS A 34 -15.06 10.76 -21.15
CA LYS A 34 -14.38 9.49 -20.91
C LYS A 34 -13.60 9.54 -19.61
N ILE A 35 -13.85 8.59 -18.72
CA ILE A 35 -13.06 8.34 -17.51
C ILE A 35 -12.02 7.27 -17.85
N PHE A 36 -10.75 7.59 -17.72
CA PHE A 36 -9.65 6.70 -18.08
C PHE A 36 -9.08 5.93 -16.88
N GLY A 37 -9.49 6.22 -15.65
CA GLY A 37 -8.96 5.53 -14.47
C GLY A 37 -9.57 6.03 -13.19
N VAL A 38 -9.06 5.47 -12.11
CA VAL A 38 -9.41 5.76 -10.72
C VAL A 38 -8.18 6.22 -9.95
N ASN A 39 -8.34 7.15 -9.02
CA ASN A 39 -7.23 7.58 -8.17
C ASN A 39 -7.77 8.11 -6.84
N ASN A 40 -6.87 8.36 -5.86
CA ASN A 40 -7.23 9.07 -4.64
C ASN A 40 -7.51 10.56 -4.92
N ILE A 41 -8.14 11.24 -3.97
CA ILE A 41 -8.61 12.64 -4.15
C ILE A 41 -7.46 13.63 -4.37
N LYS A 42 -6.28 13.38 -3.81
CA LYS A 42 -5.10 14.24 -3.90
C LYS A 42 -4.42 14.17 -5.27
N ASP A 43 -4.33 12.95 -5.83
CA ASP A 43 -3.52 12.67 -7.03
C ASP A 43 -4.34 12.49 -8.30
N ALA A 44 -5.68 12.52 -8.20
CA ALA A 44 -6.59 12.32 -9.33
C ALA A 44 -6.43 13.40 -10.39
N LYS A 45 -6.41 12.97 -11.67
CA LYS A 45 -6.23 13.81 -12.85
C LYS A 45 -7.56 14.14 -13.51
N ASN A 46 -7.54 15.10 -14.43
CA ASN A 46 -8.71 15.62 -15.15
C ASN A 46 -9.44 14.61 -16.07
N ASN A 47 -8.98 13.40 -16.15
CA ASN A 47 -9.59 12.28 -16.87
C ASN A 47 -9.83 11.05 -15.98
N GLU A 48 -9.75 11.20 -14.67
CA GLU A 48 -9.94 10.14 -13.68
C GLU A 48 -11.14 10.44 -12.79
N ILE A 49 -11.64 9.39 -12.10
CA ILE A 49 -12.67 9.51 -11.07
C ILE A 49 -12.07 9.19 -9.70
N THR A 50 -12.57 9.88 -8.69
CA THR A 50 -12.22 9.70 -7.29
C THR A 50 -13.45 9.64 -6.41
N PHE A 51 -13.28 9.56 -5.08
CA PHE A 51 -14.36 9.68 -4.11
C PHE A 51 -13.96 10.59 -2.95
N PHE A 52 -14.97 11.13 -2.26
CA PHE A 52 -14.79 11.99 -1.10
C PHE A 52 -15.96 11.81 -0.12
N ASN A 53 -15.67 11.20 1.02
CA ASN A 53 -16.68 10.87 2.04
C ASN A 53 -16.31 11.32 3.46
N ASN A 54 -15.11 11.91 3.66
CA ASN A 54 -14.62 12.34 4.96
C ASN A 54 -14.11 13.79 4.90
N LEU A 55 -14.71 14.68 5.68
CA LEU A 55 -14.39 16.11 5.72
C LEU A 55 -12.95 16.43 6.16
N ASN A 56 -12.25 15.50 6.79
CA ASN A 56 -10.81 15.65 7.10
C ASN A 56 -9.97 15.88 5.86
N TYR A 57 -10.43 15.42 4.68
CA TYR A 57 -9.79 15.65 3.37
C TYR A 57 -10.42 16.84 2.61
N GLY A 58 -11.02 17.78 3.33
CA GLY A 58 -11.71 18.94 2.73
C GLY A 58 -10.78 19.86 1.93
N ASN A 59 -9.53 19.99 2.34
CA ASN A 59 -8.54 20.80 1.62
C ASN A 59 -8.14 20.14 0.29
N GLU A 60 -7.93 18.82 0.30
CA GLU A 60 -7.67 18.03 -0.90
C GLU A 60 -8.86 18.07 -1.86
N ALA A 61 -10.08 18.02 -1.33
CA ALA A 61 -11.30 18.12 -2.13
C ALA A 61 -11.44 19.46 -2.85
N LYS A 62 -11.08 20.58 -2.20
CA LYS A 62 -11.04 21.92 -2.82
C LYS A 62 -10.00 22.03 -3.93
N CYS A 63 -8.89 21.30 -3.82
CA CYS A 63 -7.79 21.29 -4.79
C CYS A 63 -7.89 20.15 -5.81
N CYS A 64 -8.90 19.29 -5.70
CA CYS A 64 -9.08 18.11 -6.53
C CYS A 64 -9.16 18.47 -8.03
N LYS A 65 -8.43 17.71 -8.85
CA LYS A 65 -8.37 17.88 -10.31
C LYS A 65 -9.06 16.75 -11.09
N ALA A 66 -9.76 15.84 -10.41
CA ALA A 66 -10.48 14.75 -11.06
C ALA A 66 -11.53 15.26 -12.04
N LEU A 67 -11.89 14.46 -13.04
CA LEU A 67 -13.03 14.74 -13.90
C LEU A 67 -14.35 14.64 -13.13
N ALA A 68 -14.48 13.60 -12.30
CA ALA A 68 -15.65 13.35 -11.48
C ALA A 68 -15.25 12.87 -10.07
N CYS A 69 -16.11 13.10 -9.10
CA CYS A 69 -15.91 12.66 -7.72
C CYS A 69 -17.23 12.12 -7.15
N ILE A 70 -17.18 10.90 -6.59
CA ILE A 70 -18.32 10.33 -5.89
C ILE A 70 -18.35 10.92 -4.48
N VAL A 71 -19.48 11.58 -4.13
CA VAL A 71 -19.63 12.38 -2.92
C VAL A 71 -20.99 12.14 -2.27
N THR A 72 -21.12 12.46 -0.97
CA THR A 72 -22.43 12.64 -0.34
C THR A 72 -22.97 14.05 -0.62
N GLU A 73 -24.25 14.30 -0.36
CA GLU A 73 -24.81 15.66 -0.42
C GLU A 73 -24.10 16.63 0.52
N THR A 74 -23.62 16.15 1.66
CA THR A 74 -22.86 16.97 2.63
C THR A 74 -21.48 17.31 2.15
N THR A 75 -20.72 16.32 1.68
CA THR A 75 -19.32 16.52 1.24
C THR A 75 -19.21 17.25 -0.10
N LYS A 76 -20.25 17.19 -0.95
CA LYS A 76 -20.33 17.94 -2.21
C LYS A 76 -20.02 19.43 -2.03
N LYS A 77 -20.45 20.04 -0.92
CA LYS A 77 -20.24 21.47 -0.64
C LYS A 77 -18.76 21.87 -0.56
N SER A 78 -17.88 20.95 -0.20
CA SER A 78 -16.44 21.16 -0.08
C SER A 78 -15.65 20.74 -1.32
N LEU A 79 -16.34 20.25 -2.35
CA LEU A 79 -15.67 19.80 -3.58
C LEU A 79 -15.34 20.99 -4.48
N ASN A 80 -14.23 20.91 -5.20
CA ASN A 80 -13.86 21.85 -6.26
C ASN A 80 -15.00 21.97 -7.29
N LYS A 81 -15.40 23.21 -7.62
CA LYS A 81 -16.52 23.50 -8.54
C LYS A 81 -16.34 22.98 -9.96
N ASN A 82 -15.08 22.73 -10.38
CA ASN A 82 -14.77 22.19 -11.71
C ASN A 82 -14.89 20.66 -11.79
N VAL A 83 -15.06 19.97 -10.68
CA VAL A 83 -15.20 18.52 -10.62
C VAL A 83 -16.67 18.13 -10.65
N ILE A 84 -17.03 17.18 -11.50
CA ILE A 84 -18.42 16.73 -11.65
C ILE A 84 -18.77 15.85 -10.43
N PRO A 85 -19.72 16.26 -9.58
CA PRO A 85 -20.14 15.45 -8.46
C PRO A 85 -21.06 14.32 -8.91
N VAL A 86 -20.79 13.11 -8.44
CA VAL A 86 -21.67 11.94 -8.55
C VAL A 86 -22.19 11.66 -7.14
N ILE A 87 -23.49 11.88 -6.93
CA ILE A 87 -24.06 11.77 -5.59
C ILE A 87 -24.23 10.31 -5.21
N SER A 88 -23.85 9.95 -3.99
CA SER A 88 -23.98 8.61 -3.45
C SER A 88 -24.28 8.63 -1.96
N LYS A 89 -25.08 7.68 -1.50
CA LYS A 89 -25.29 7.44 -0.06
C LYS A 89 -24.05 6.80 0.58
N ASN A 90 -23.26 6.06 -0.20
CA ASN A 90 -22.03 5.43 0.25
C ASN A 90 -20.91 5.55 -0.80
N PRO A 91 -20.24 6.71 -0.89
CA PRO A 91 -19.25 7.01 -1.90
C PRO A 91 -18.14 5.95 -2.00
N LEU A 92 -17.73 5.40 -0.87
CA LEU A 92 -16.66 4.40 -0.83
C LEU A 92 -17.08 3.10 -1.51
N ILE A 93 -18.26 2.57 -1.20
CA ILE A 93 -18.76 1.33 -1.82
C ILE A 93 -18.98 1.52 -3.32
N ASP A 94 -19.57 2.64 -3.73
CA ASP A 94 -19.80 2.91 -5.13
C ASP A 94 -18.49 3.12 -5.91
N PHE A 95 -17.50 3.74 -5.29
CA PHE A 95 -16.18 3.82 -5.86
C PHE A 95 -15.54 2.44 -6.05
N TYR A 96 -15.74 1.49 -5.12
CA TYR A 96 -15.26 0.10 -5.28
C TYR A 96 -15.87 -0.59 -6.51
N LYS A 97 -17.16 -0.36 -6.78
CA LYS A 97 -17.79 -0.89 -8.00
C LYS A 97 -17.07 -0.37 -9.25
N ILE A 98 -16.71 0.93 -9.27
CA ILE A 98 -16.00 1.52 -10.40
C ILE A 98 -14.56 0.99 -10.52
N VAL A 99 -13.84 0.83 -9.40
CA VAL A 99 -12.49 0.21 -9.42
C VAL A 99 -12.55 -1.20 -10.01
N ASN A 100 -13.52 -2.01 -9.60
CA ASN A 100 -13.70 -3.38 -10.13
C ASN A 100 -14.06 -3.42 -11.61
N LEU A 101 -14.70 -2.39 -12.16
CA LEU A 101 -14.94 -2.30 -13.61
C LEU A 101 -13.65 -2.09 -14.40
N PHE A 102 -12.69 -1.38 -13.83
CA PHE A 102 -11.38 -1.19 -14.45
C PHE A 102 -10.45 -2.38 -14.17
N TYR A 103 -10.50 -2.96 -12.97
CA TYR A 103 -9.58 -3.97 -12.48
C TYR A 103 -10.32 -5.12 -11.78
N PRO A 104 -11.05 -5.98 -12.53
CA PRO A 104 -11.91 -7.03 -11.96
C PRO A 104 -11.14 -8.03 -11.10
N ASP A 105 -9.86 -8.29 -11.43
CA ASP A 105 -9.03 -9.25 -10.70
C ASP A 105 -8.40 -8.66 -9.42
N SER A 106 -8.61 -7.37 -9.13
CA SER A 106 -7.92 -6.68 -8.03
C SER A 106 -8.47 -7.02 -6.63
N SER A 107 -9.66 -7.55 -6.55
CA SER A 107 -10.28 -8.03 -5.30
C SER A 107 -9.87 -9.45 -4.91
N LEU A 108 -9.21 -10.17 -5.83
CA LEU A 108 -8.72 -11.52 -5.63
C LEU A 108 -7.18 -11.51 -5.57
N ASP A 109 -6.61 -12.23 -4.62
CA ASP A 109 -5.19 -12.52 -4.65
C ASP A 109 -4.95 -13.59 -5.72
N ASN A 110 -4.24 -13.20 -6.80
CA ASN A 110 -4.07 -14.07 -7.96
C ASN A 110 -2.99 -15.11 -7.69
N GLU A 111 -3.39 -16.38 -7.58
CA GLU A 111 -2.48 -17.52 -7.38
C GLU A 111 -1.89 -18.10 -8.69
N LYS A 112 -2.29 -17.56 -9.86
CA LYS A 112 -1.76 -18.03 -11.13
C LYS A 112 -0.32 -17.58 -11.33
N ILE A 113 0.60 -18.54 -11.48
CA ILE A 113 2.00 -18.31 -11.82
C ILE A 113 2.29 -19.00 -13.15
N ASN A 114 2.71 -18.22 -14.14
CA ASN A 114 3.22 -18.76 -15.39
C ASN A 114 4.71 -19.08 -15.23
N LEU A 115 5.02 -20.31 -14.83
CA LEU A 115 6.38 -20.69 -14.48
C LEU A 115 7.37 -20.45 -15.61
N LEU A 116 8.54 -19.99 -15.24
CA LEU A 116 9.68 -19.86 -16.11
C LEU A 116 10.23 -21.27 -16.42
N LYS A 117 10.01 -21.76 -17.63
CA LYS A 117 10.48 -23.10 -18.08
C LYS A 117 12.01 -23.21 -18.18
N ASN A 118 12.70 -22.12 -18.53
CA ASN A 118 14.15 -22.12 -18.71
C ASN A 118 14.80 -21.00 -17.90
N LYS A 119 15.64 -21.39 -16.93
CA LYS A 119 16.38 -20.47 -16.03
C LYS A 119 17.70 -19.97 -16.63
N ASN A 120 18.07 -20.36 -17.85
CA ASN A 120 19.36 -19.99 -18.46
C ASN A 120 19.57 -18.49 -18.63
N LYS A 121 18.47 -17.71 -18.76
CA LYS A 121 18.57 -16.24 -18.80
C LYS A 121 19.20 -15.64 -17.52
N PHE A 122 19.13 -16.36 -16.41
CA PHE A 122 19.66 -15.91 -15.12
C PHE A 122 21.14 -16.27 -14.93
N LEU A 123 21.60 -17.35 -15.54
CA LEU A 123 23.03 -17.75 -15.47
C LEU A 123 23.94 -16.64 -16.01
N LYS A 124 23.58 -16.03 -17.13
CA LYS A 124 24.33 -14.92 -17.73
C LYS A 124 24.48 -13.69 -16.87
N LYS A 125 23.63 -13.54 -15.83
CA LYS A 125 23.61 -12.41 -14.90
C LYS A 125 24.18 -12.72 -13.52
N ASN A 126 24.81 -13.89 -13.34
CA ASN A 126 25.33 -14.38 -12.06
C ASN A 126 24.22 -14.39 -10.98
N ILE A 127 23.03 -14.91 -11.31
CA ILE A 127 21.89 -15.03 -10.41
C ILE A 127 21.84 -16.46 -9.89
N PHE A 128 21.84 -16.62 -8.56
CA PHE A 128 21.63 -17.91 -7.91
C PHE A 128 20.14 -18.08 -7.57
N ILE A 129 19.59 -19.27 -7.83
CA ILE A 129 18.20 -19.62 -7.49
C ILE A 129 18.20 -20.96 -6.78
N GLY A 130 17.75 -20.96 -5.53
CA GLY A 130 17.62 -22.14 -4.70
C GLY A 130 16.59 -23.15 -5.21
N LYS A 131 16.56 -24.31 -4.57
CA LYS A 131 15.65 -25.41 -4.93
C LYS A 131 14.19 -25.05 -4.70
N ASN A 132 13.28 -25.62 -5.47
CA ASN A 132 11.80 -25.48 -5.36
C ASN A 132 11.29 -24.04 -5.46
N SER A 133 12.10 -23.09 -5.95
CA SER A 133 11.65 -21.70 -6.10
C SER A 133 10.86 -21.53 -7.40
N LEU A 134 9.66 -20.92 -7.26
CA LEU A 134 8.69 -20.67 -8.31
C LEU A 134 8.79 -19.20 -8.76
N ILE A 135 9.18 -18.98 -10.00
CA ILE A 135 9.38 -17.62 -10.54
C ILE A 135 8.52 -17.45 -11.79
N ASP A 136 7.68 -16.43 -11.83
CA ASP A 136 6.89 -16.12 -13.01
C ASP A 136 7.81 -15.68 -14.18
N LYS A 137 7.43 -16.01 -15.40
CA LYS A 137 8.21 -15.70 -16.62
C LYS A 137 8.40 -14.20 -16.87
N SER A 138 7.50 -13.36 -16.34
CA SER A 138 7.54 -11.90 -16.47
C SER A 138 8.50 -11.21 -15.48
N VAL A 139 8.99 -11.94 -14.47
CA VAL A 139 9.88 -11.40 -13.44
C VAL A 139 11.20 -10.93 -14.03
N ASN A 140 11.65 -9.76 -13.59
CA ASN A 140 12.96 -9.24 -13.90
C ASN A 140 13.84 -9.24 -12.65
N ILE A 141 15.06 -9.80 -12.76
CA ILE A 141 16.02 -9.89 -11.67
C ILE A 141 17.34 -9.30 -12.14
N GLY A 142 17.90 -8.40 -11.33
CA GLY A 142 19.22 -7.81 -11.55
C GLY A 142 20.36 -8.77 -11.28
N SER A 143 21.55 -8.42 -11.77
CA SER A 143 22.76 -9.23 -11.64
C SER A 143 23.19 -9.44 -10.18
N ASN A 144 23.91 -10.53 -9.92
CA ASN A 144 24.49 -10.92 -8.63
C ASN A 144 23.45 -11.14 -7.51
N THR A 145 22.17 -11.29 -7.86
CA THR A 145 21.11 -11.53 -6.89
C THR A 145 21.03 -12.99 -6.51
N LYS A 146 20.87 -13.27 -5.21
CA LYS A 146 20.75 -14.62 -4.65
C LYS A 146 19.34 -14.85 -4.14
N ILE A 147 18.70 -15.93 -4.59
CA ILE A 147 17.36 -16.34 -4.19
C ILE A 147 17.46 -17.66 -3.47
N GLY A 148 16.90 -17.74 -2.26
CA GLY A 148 16.88 -18.92 -1.42
C GLY A 148 15.99 -20.05 -1.95
N ASN A 149 15.73 -21.03 -1.11
CA ASN A 149 14.88 -22.18 -1.44
C ASN A 149 13.40 -21.87 -1.19
N ASN A 150 12.48 -22.52 -1.92
CA ASN A 150 11.03 -22.40 -1.77
C ASN A 150 10.52 -20.95 -1.86
N VAL A 151 11.18 -20.10 -2.64
CA VAL A 151 10.77 -18.70 -2.84
C VAL A 151 9.71 -18.63 -3.94
N VAL A 152 8.67 -17.84 -3.74
CA VAL A 152 7.63 -17.59 -4.74
C VAL A 152 7.69 -16.13 -5.20
N ILE A 153 7.93 -15.91 -6.50
CA ILE A 153 7.97 -14.58 -7.10
C ILE A 153 6.90 -14.52 -8.19
N LYS A 154 5.84 -13.77 -7.91
CA LYS A 154 4.68 -13.67 -8.79
C LYS A 154 4.92 -12.68 -9.95
N LEU A 155 3.92 -12.56 -10.82
CA LEU A 155 4.00 -11.85 -12.09
C LEU A 155 4.47 -10.39 -11.94
N ASN A 156 5.24 -9.92 -12.93
CA ASN A 156 5.73 -8.53 -13.09
C ASN A 156 6.58 -7.97 -11.94
N VAL A 157 6.96 -8.78 -10.95
CA VAL A 157 7.88 -8.36 -9.90
C VAL A 157 9.22 -7.97 -10.50
N HIS A 158 9.76 -6.86 -10.04
CA HIS A 158 11.11 -6.40 -10.36
C HIS A 158 11.99 -6.48 -9.11
N ILE A 159 13.17 -7.08 -9.25
CA ILE A 159 14.21 -7.15 -8.22
C ILE A 159 15.51 -6.59 -8.81
N GLY A 160 16.13 -5.64 -8.12
CA GLY A 160 17.36 -5.01 -8.53
C GLY A 160 18.59 -5.94 -8.44
N LYS A 161 19.77 -5.34 -8.45
CA LYS A 161 21.08 -6.01 -8.40
C LYS A 161 21.51 -6.28 -6.96
N ASN A 162 22.39 -7.28 -6.78
CA ASN A 162 23.05 -7.58 -5.52
C ASN A 162 22.08 -7.88 -4.36
N CYS A 163 20.84 -8.30 -4.65
CA CYS A 163 19.86 -8.60 -3.64
C CYS A 163 20.06 -10.00 -3.04
N ILE A 164 19.65 -10.17 -1.78
CA ILE A 164 19.64 -11.46 -1.09
C ILE A 164 18.23 -11.72 -0.60
N ILE A 165 17.57 -12.71 -1.19
CA ILE A 165 16.21 -13.13 -0.85
C ILE A 165 16.29 -14.47 -0.09
N GLY A 166 15.91 -14.48 1.16
CA GLY A 166 15.90 -15.66 2.03
C GLY A 166 14.94 -16.75 1.56
N SER A 167 15.03 -17.91 2.18
CA SER A 167 14.13 -19.04 1.86
C SER A 167 12.70 -18.79 2.34
N ASN A 168 11.72 -19.40 1.67
CA ASN A 168 10.28 -19.29 1.98
C ASN A 168 9.73 -17.85 1.89
N VAL A 169 10.37 -16.96 1.14
CA VAL A 169 9.88 -15.59 0.88
C VAL A 169 8.87 -15.62 -0.25
N ILE A 170 7.80 -14.83 -0.11
CA ILE A 170 6.80 -14.60 -1.16
C ILE A 170 6.85 -13.13 -1.56
N ILE A 171 6.99 -12.86 -2.87
CA ILE A 171 7.01 -11.49 -3.41
C ILE A 171 5.99 -11.40 -4.53
N GLU A 172 5.05 -10.49 -4.39
CA GLU A 172 4.05 -10.16 -5.39
C GLU A 172 3.83 -8.64 -5.46
N ASN A 173 3.33 -8.14 -6.59
CA ASN A 173 2.94 -6.73 -6.75
C ASN A 173 4.00 -5.72 -6.24
N SER A 174 5.28 -5.99 -6.47
CA SER A 174 6.37 -5.26 -5.83
C SER A 174 7.49 -4.89 -6.80
N LEU A 175 8.10 -3.73 -6.53
CA LEU A 175 9.30 -3.24 -7.18
C LEU A 175 10.39 -3.06 -6.12
N LEU A 176 11.46 -3.80 -6.25
CA LEU A 176 12.60 -3.79 -5.34
C LEU A 176 13.82 -3.17 -6.03
N GLY A 177 14.48 -2.24 -5.36
CA GLY A 177 15.73 -1.62 -5.78
C GLY A 177 16.94 -2.53 -5.66
N ASP A 178 18.13 -1.94 -5.63
CA ASP A 178 19.41 -2.63 -5.54
C ASP A 178 19.83 -2.88 -4.06
N ASN A 179 20.70 -3.85 -3.82
CA ASN A 179 21.31 -4.17 -2.52
C ASN A 179 20.33 -4.52 -1.40
N ILE A 180 19.17 -5.07 -1.72
CA ILE A 180 18.13 -5.40 -0.75
C ILE A 180 18.41 -6.75 -0.11
N ILE A 181 18.19 -6.83 1.20
CA ILE A 181 18.26 -8.08 1.96
C ILE A 181 16.89 -8.37 2.56
N ILE A 182 16.29 -9.51 2.22
CA ILE A 182 15.05 -10.00 2.80
C ILE A 182 15.31 -11.35 3.47
N LYS A 183 15.05 -11.43 4.76
CA LYS A 183 15.23 -12.68 5.51
C LYS A 183 14.03 -13.62 5.31
N SER A 184 14.25 -14.88 5.71
CA SER A 184 13.34 -15.99 5.44
C SER A 184 11.92 -15.80 6.00
N GLY A 185 10.92 -16.31 5.29
CA GLY A 185 9.52 -16.33 5.71
C GLY A 185 8.76 -15.02 5.53
N THR A 186 9.36 -13.99 4.98
CA THR A 186 8.74 -12.68 4.76
C THR A 186 7.81 -12.70 3.55
N VAL A 187 6.65 -12.01 3.65
CA VAL A 187 5.65 -11.87 2.59
C VAL A 187 5.51 -10.40 2.20
N ILE A 188 5.66 -10.10 0.90
CA ILE A 188 5.65 -8.74 0.37
C ILE A 188 4.64 -8.63 -0.76
N GLY A 189 3.77 -7.61 -0.70
CA GLY A 189 2.87 -7.23 -1.78
C GLY A 189 1.50 -7.90 -1.75
N GLN A 190 1.18 -8.63 -0.69
CA GLN A 190 -0.18 -9.16 -0.47
C GLN A 190 -1.21 -8.03 -0.35
N SER A 191 -2.49 -8.34 -0.53
CA SER A 191 -3.56 -7.36 -0.34
C SER A 191 -3.70 -6.96 1.12
N GLY A 192 -3.86 -5.66 1.37
CA GLY A 192 -4.04 -5.15 2.72
C GLY A 192 -5.44 -5.45 3.31
N PHE A 193 -5.59 -5.12 4.59
CA PHE A 193 -6.84 -5.23 5.34
C PHE A 193 -7.74 -4.03 5.04
N GLY A 194 -8.60 -4.17 4.00
CA GLY A 194 -9.58 -3.15 3.62
C GLY A 194 -10.95 -3.79 3.39
N PHE A 195 -11.84 -3.63 4.35
CA PHE A 195 -13.19 -4.17 4.27
C PHE A 195 -14.23 -3.11 4.62
N ASN A 196 -15.38 -3.22 3.99
CA ASN A 196 -16.58 -2.47 4.35
C ASN A 196 -17.77 -3.42 4.37
N PHE A 197 -18.86 -2.99 5.00
CA PHE A 197 -20.10 -3.75 5.04
C PHE A 197 -21.20 -3.00 4.30
N ASP A 198 -21.84 -3.68 3.34
CA ASP A 198 -23.09 -3.25 2.74
C ASP A 198 -24.20 -4.20 3.18
N LYS A 199 -25.07 -3.74 4.07
CA LYS A 199 -26.09 -4.56 4.77
C LYS A 199 -25.40 -5.76 5.47
N LYS A 200 -25.61 -6.99 4.96
CA LYS A 200 -25.01 -8.23 5.49
C LYS A 200 -23.82 -8.74 4.66
N LYS A 201 -23.40 -8.01 3.62
CA LYS A 201 -22.30 -8.43 2.76
C LYS A 201 -21.01 -7.69 3.12
N ARG A 202 -19.95 -8.46 3.38
CA ARG A 202 -18.59 -7.93 3.49
C ARG A 202 -18.04 -7.65 2.09
N ILE A 203 -17.64 -6.43 1.86
CA ILE A 203 -17.02 -5.98 0.61
C ILE A 203 -15.53 -5.75 0.87
N LYS A 204 -14.66 -6.46 0.16
CA LYS A 204 -13.21 -6.23 0.20
C LYS A 204 -12.85 -5.08 -0.73
N PHE A 205 -12.05 -4.13 -0.24
CA PHE A 205 -11.51 -3.05 -1.07
C PHE A 205 -10.46 -3.58 -2.04
N PRO A 206 -10.57 -3.28 -3.33
CA PRO A 206 -9.55 -3.70 -4.28
C PRO A 206 -8.25 -2.91 -4.06
N HIS A 207 -7.14 -3.64 -3.85
CA HIS A 207 -5.81 -3.08 -3.72
C HIS A 207 -5.09 -3.21 -5.06
N ILE A 208 -4.96 -2.11 -5.80
CA ILE A 208 -4.32 -2.04 -7.14
C ILE A 208 -2.95 -1.36 -7.12
N GLY A 209 -2.53 -0.85 -5.97
CA GLY A 209 -1.20 -0.29 -5.74
C GLY A 209 -0.14 -1.39 -5.61
N ARG A 210 1.06 -0.97 -5.28
CA ARG A 210 2.27 -1.81 -5.21
C ARG A 210 2.95 -1.64 -3.86
N VAL A 211 3.97 -2.49 -3.63
CA VAL A 211 5.05 -2.20 -2.68
C VAL A 211 6.25 -1.71 -3.48
N ILE A 212 6.83 -0.60 -3.06
CA ILE A 212 8.09 -0.08 -3.58
C ILE A 212 9.10 -0.12 -2.43
N ILE A 213 10.20 -0.84 -2.63
CA ILE A 213 11.32 -0.90 -1.69
C ILE A 213 12.52 -0.28 -2.40
N GLU A 214 13.03 0.82 -1.85
CA GLU A 214 14.15 1.54 -2.44
C GLU A 214 15.47 0.82 -2.14
N ASN A 215 16.62 1.41 -2.52
CA ASN A 215 17.91 0.73 -2.42
C ASN A 215 18.35 0.54 -0.96
N ASP A 216 19.24 -0.45 -0.74
CA ASP A 216 19.96 -0.68 0.53
C ASP A 216 19.05 -0.93 1.74
N VAL A 217 17.83 -1.46 1.50
CA VAL A 217 16.87 -1.81 2.55
C VAL A 217 17.13 -3.22 3.06
N GLN A 218 17.01 -3.40 4.40
CA GLN A 218 17.08 -4.72 5.04
C GLN A 218 15.76 -5.04 5.74
N ILE A 219 15.23 -6.24 5.50
CA ILE A 219 13.96 -6.72 6.06
C ILE A 219 14.19 -8.04 6.79
N GLY A 220 13.80 -8.08 8.03
CA GLY A 220 13.87 -9.23 8.94
C GLY A 220 13.01 -10.41 8.50
N SER A 221 13.03 -11.45 9.30
CA SER A 221 12.25 -12.67 9.06
C SER A 221 10.78 -12.50 9.45
N PHE A 222 9.89 -13.18 8.73
CA PHE A 222 8.45 -13.22 9.00
C PHE A 222 7.78 -11.84 9.05
N CYS A 223 8.29 -10.88 8.31
CA CYS A 223 7.62 -9.60 8.11
C CYS A 223 6.48 -9.73 7.10
N THR A 224 5.48 -8.87 7.21
CA THR A 224 4.40 -8.73 6.23
C THR A 224 4.29 -7.29 5.78
N ILE A 225 4.33 -7.07 4.46
CA ILE A 225 4.27 -5.73 3.85
C ILE A 225 3.17 -5.74 2.80
N ASP A 226 2.09 -5.03 3.10
CA ASP A 226 0.92 -5.00 2.24
C ASP A 226 1.10 -4.00 1.09
N ARG A 227 0.58 -4.36 -0.09
CA ARG A 227 0.50 -3.42 -1.22
C ARG A 227 -0.50 -2.31 -0.95
N GLY A 228 -0.28 -1.18 -1.55
CA GLY A 228 -1.20 -0.06 -1.45
C GLY A 228 -2.56 -0.32 -2.12
N SER A 229 -3.55 0.43 -1.72
CA SER A 229 -4.89 0.36 -2.31
C SER A 229 -4.94 1.03 -3.69
N LEU A 230 -4.92 2.36 -3.75
CA LEU A 230 -4.88 3.14 -4.99
C LEU A 230 -3.48 3.70 -5.26
N THR A 231 -2.71 3.94 -4.21
CA THR A 231 -1.31 4.39 -4.26
C THR A 231 -0.41 3.32 -3.66
N ASP A 232 0.89 3.49 -3.78
CA ASP A 232 1.87 2.48 -3.36
C ASP A 232 2.16 2.56 -1.84
N THR A 233 2.55 1.43 -1.26
CA THR A 233 3.29 1.34 0.01
C THR A 233 4.77 1.51 -0.33
N VAL A 234 5.49 2.38 0.39
CA VAL A 234 6.87 2.76 0.04
C VAL A 234 7.78 2.62 1.25
N ILE A 235 8.94 2.02 1.05
CA ILE A 235 10.02 1.92 2.04
C ILE A 235 11.25 2.60 1.47
N GLY A 236 11.68 3.69 2.10
CA GLY A 236 12.80 4.51 1.67
C GLY A 236 14.16 3.88 1.90
N GLU A 237 15.16 4.42 1.22
CA GLU A 237 16.54 3.90 1.19
C GLU A 237 17.16 3.77 2.59
N PHE A 238 18.08 2.80 2.74
CA PHE A 238 18.84 2.54 3.97
C PHE A 238 17.98 2.23 5.21
N THR A 239 16.70 1.90 5.02
CA THR A 239 15.80 1.54 6.11
C THR A 239 16.03 0.09 6.53
N SER A 240 16.08 -0.13 7.85
CA SER A 240 16.25 -1.46 8.45
C SER A 240 15.02 -1.83 9.24
N ILE A 241 14.44 -2.98 8.93
CA ILE A 241 13.23 -3.53 9.54
C ILE A 241 13.59 -4.87 10.17
N ASP A 242 13.33 -5.02 11.45
CA ASP A 242 13.61 -6.25 12.18
C ASP A 242 12.48 -7.28 12.01
N ASN A 243 12.59 -8.41 12.69
CA ASN A 243 11.71 -9.56 12.51
C ASN A 243 10.26 -9.30 12.93
N GLN A 244 9.30 -9.95 12.26
CA GLN A 244 7.88 -9.94 12.61
C GLN A 244 7.22 -8.54 12.60
N VAL A 245 7.74 -7.62 11.79
CA VAL A 245 7.13 -6.30 11.62
C VAL A 245 6.02 -6.38 10.58
N HIS A 246 4.89 -5.72 10.87
CA HIS A 246 3.79 -5.55 9.93
C HIS A 246 3.73 -4.10 9.41
N ILE A 247 3.78 -3.94 8.09
CA ILE A 247 3.60 -2.66 7.39
C ILE A 247 2.34 -2.77 6.53
N ALA A 248 1.29 -2.07 6.96
CA ALA A 248 0.00 -2.10 6.27
C ALA A 248 0.00 -1.27 4.97
N HIS A 249 -1.09 -1.39 4.22
CA HIS A 249 -1.26 -0.75 2.92
C HIS A 249 -1.10 0.78 2.95
N ASN A 250 -0.52 1.34 1.90
CA ASN A 250 -0.32 2.78 1.72
C ASN A 250 0.61 3.46 2.74
N VAL A 251 1.28 2.71 3.60
CA VAL A 251 2.31 3.26 4.50
C VAL A 251 3.47 3.78 3.67
N LYS A 252 3.99 4.94 4.04
CA LYS A 252 5.20 5.52 3.46
C LYS A 252 6.24 5.71 4.55
N ILE A 253 7.39 5.09 4.39
CA ILE A 253 8.52 5.17 5.30
C ILE A 253 9.65 5.90 4.58
N GLY A 254 10.18 6.95 5.21
CA GLY A 254 11.32 7.71 4.72
C GLY A 254 12.63 6.94 4.82
N ASN A 255 13.74 7.61 4.52
CA ASN A 255 15.06 7.02 4.46
C ASN A 255 15.68 6.87 5.86
N PHE A 256 16.64 5.95 6.01
CA PHE A 256 17.45 5.75 7.22
C PHE A 256 16.63 5.42 8.47
N CYS A 257 15.46 4.80 8.33
CA CYS A 257 14.62 4.41 9.45
C CYS A 257 15.07 3.06 10.05
N MET A 258 14.81 2.88 11.34
CA MET A 258 15.07 1.64 12.07
C MET A 258 13.81 1.21 12.80
N ILE A 259 13.26 0.05 12.46
CA ILE A 259 12.01 -0.46 13.02
C ILE A 259 12.31 -1.79 13.72
N ALA A 260 12.23 -1.80 15.04
CA ALA A 260 12.51 -2.99 15.83
C ALA A 260 11.36 -4.00 15.78
N ALA A 261 11.67 -5.22 16.19
CA ALA A 261 10.83 -6.41 16.03
C ALA A 261 9.41 -6.26 16.60
N GLN A 262 8.46 -6.97 15.98
CA GLN A 262 7.07 -7.07 16.39
C GLN A 262 6.30 -5.74 16.39
N SER A 263 6.80 -4.71 15.71
CA SER A 263 6.09 -3.45 15.55
C SER A 263 5.05 -3.54 14.43
N GLY A 264 3.93 -2.81 14.59
CA GLY A 264 2.86 -2.74 13.60
C GLY A 264 2.58 -1.30 13.19
N ILE A 265 2.57 -1.02 11.90
CA ILE A 265 2.26 0.30 11.33
C ILE A 265 0.98 0.18 10.51
N ALA A 266 -0.09 0.81 10.98
CA ALA A 266 -1.40 0.74 10.34
C ALA A 266 -1.47 1.58 9.06
N GLY A 267 -2.45 1.29 8.21
CA GLY A 267 -2.56 1.80 6.86
C GLY A 267 -2.55 3.31 6.72
N SER A 268 -1.98 3.78 5.63
CA SER A 268 -1.90 5.19 5.23
C SER A 268 -1.09 6.09 6.17
N THR A 269 -0.31 5.53 7.07
CA THR A 269 0.61 6.27 7.95
C THR A 269 1.85 6.70 7.18
N ILE A 270 2.30 7.93 7.44
CA ILE A 270 3.52 8.49 6.87
C ILE A 270 4.58 8.58 7.97
N ILE A 271 5.72 7.95 7.76
CA ILE A 271 6.89 8.00 8.63
C ILE A 271 7.98 8.82 7.92
N GLY A 272 8.48 9.86 8.57
CA GLY A 272 9.58 10.68 8.07
C GLY A 272 10.92 9.92 8.01
N SER A 273 11.99 10.62 7.70
CA SER A 273 13.34 10.05 7.64
C SER A 273 14.03 10.03 9.02
N ASN A 274 15.01 9.14 9.20
CA ASN A 274 15.78 8.95 10.43
C ASN A 274 14.93 8.60 11.67
N VAL A 275 13.77 7.97 11.47
CA VAL A 275 12.88 7.57 12.57
C VAL A 275 13.34 6.25 13.17
N LYS A 276 13.35 6.17 14.52
CA LYS A 276 13.66 4.95 15.26
C LYS A 276 12.44 4.48 16.05
N ILE A 277 11.97 3.29 15.76
CA ILE A 277 10.78 2.69 16.37
C ILE A 277 11.21 1.50 17.21
N GLY A 278 10.94 1.57 18.51
CA GLY A 278 11.20 0.48 19.46
C GLY A 278 10.30 -0.72 19.25
N GLY A 279 10.73 -1.88 19.71
CA GLY A 279 10.01 -3.15 19.52
C GLY A 279 8.60 -3.15 20.12
N GLN A 280 7.70 -3.91 19.52
CA GLN A 280 6.30 -4.04 19.94
C GLN A 280 5.52 -2.72 19.95
N THR A 281 5.93 -1.75 19.15
CA THR A 281 5.22 -0.47 18.99
C THR A 281 4.05 -0.64 18.03
N GLY A 282 2.87 -0.12 18.41
CA GLY A 282 1.70 -0.02 17.56
C GLY A 282 1.47 1.43 17.10
N ILE A 283 1.36 1.66 15.79
CA ILE A 283 1.08 3.01 15.23
C ILE A 283 -0.27 2.95 14.51
N SER A 284 -1.20 3.80 14.94
CA SER A 284 -2.53 3.92 14.33
C SER A 284 -2.46 4.43 12.89
N GLY A 285 -3.51 4.16 12.12
CA GLY A 285 -3.58 4.56 10.71
C GLY A 285 -3.75 6.06 10.49
N HIS A 286 -3.35 6.51 9.29
CA HIS A 286 -3.51 7.90 8.83
C HIS A 286 -2.75 8.93 9.65
N LEU A 287 -1.70 8.53 10.36
CA LEU A 287 -0.85 9.44 11.14
C LEU A 287 0.33 9.94 10.32
N SER A 288 0.85 11.10 10.73
CA SER A 288 2.10 11.68 10.24
C SER A 288 3.14 11.70 11.37
N ILE A 289 4.21 10.94 11.20
CA ILE A 289 5.35 10.89 12.10
C ILE A 289 6.49 11.66 11.44
N GLY A 290 6.95 12.72 12.09
CA GLY A 290 7.98 13.63 11.59
C GLY A 290 9.36 12.99 11.45
N ASN A 291 10.32 13.77 10.98
CA ASN A 291 11.71 13.34 10.83
C ASN A 291 12.43 13.28 12.18
N ASN A 292 13.44 12.43 12.29
CA ASN A 292 14.30 12.27 13.46
C ASN A 292 13.55 11.90 14.76
N VAL A 293 12.35 11.33 14.66
CA VAL A 293 11.53 10.90 15.80
C VAL A 293 12.10 9.62 16.40
N LYS A 294 12.05 9.51 17.72
CA LYS A 294 12.36 8.26 18.45
C LYS A 294 11.13 7.83 19.23
N ILE A 295 10.68 6.60 19.00
CA ILE A 295 9.53 6.00 19.67
C ILE A 295 10.03 4.86 20.54
N GLY A 296 9.80 4.94 21.85
CA GLY A 296 10.17 3.90 22.81
C GLY A 296 9.40 2.59 22.57
N GLY A 297 9.97 1.47 22.97
CA GLY A 297 9.33 0.16 22.82
C GLY A 297 7.99 0.05 23.54
N LYS A 298 7.09 -0.80 23.03
CA LYS A 298 5.72 -1.01 23.50
C LYS A 298 4.82 0.22 23.50
N SER A 299 5.19 1.28 22.78
CA SER A 299 4.37 2.49 22.67
C SER A 299 3.13 2.27 21.80
N GLY A 300 2.01 2.88 22.19
CA GLY A 300 0.81 3.01 21.37
C GLY A 300 0.72 4.44 20.83
N VAL A 301 0.95 4.63 19.53
CA VAL A 301 0.91 5.96 18.89
C VAL A 301 -0.48 6.16 18.26
N ILE A 302 -1.22 7.15 18.75
CA ILE A 302 -2.61 7.45 18.34
C ILE A 302 -2.80 8.85 17.75
N SER A 303 -1.72 9.63 17.67
CA SER A 303 -1.71 11.00 17.13
C SER A 303 -0.41 11.30 16.39
N ASP A 304 -0.43 12.35 15.58
CA ASP A 304 0.74 12.82 14.85
C ASP A 304 1.88 13.19 15.80
N ILE A 305 3.13 12.95 15.37
CA ILE A 305 4.33 13.29 16.11
C ILE A 305 5.16 14.26 15.26
N LYS A 306 5.48 15.42 15.80
CA LYS A 306 6.30 16.42 15.11
C LYS A 306 7.77 15.98 15.01
N ASP A 307 8.52 16.63 14.12
CA ASP A 307 9.95 16.39 13.96
C ASP A 307 10.73 16.47 15.29
N ASN A 308 11.79 15.66 15.38
CA ASN A 308 12.78 15.66 16.46
C ASN A 308 12.22 15.30 17.86
N GLN A 309 11.03 14.71 17.94
CA GLN A 309 10.43 14.30 19.21
C GLN A 309 10.93 12.92 19.66
N ILE A 310 11.03 12.77 20.99
CA ILE A 310 11.25 11.47 21.64
C ILE A 310 10.00 11.17 22.45
N VAL A 311 9.32 10.07 22.13
CA VAL A 311 8.05 9.67 22.76
C VAL A 311 8.13 8.24 23.29
N MET A 312 7.42 7.99 24.39
CA MET A 312 7.29 6.65 24.98
C MET A 312 5.93 6.54 25.65
N GLY A 313 5.23 5.45 25.41
CA GLY A 313 3.90 5.17 26.00
C GLY A 313 3.86 4.00 26.96
N TYR A 314 5.00 3.56 27.50
CA TYR A 314 5.11 2.41 28.39
C TYR A 314 6.44 2.48 29.16
N PRO A 315 6.52 2.28 30.47
CA PRO A 315 7.35 1.24 31.05
C PRO A 315 6.53 0.28 31.88
N ALA A 316 7.01 -0.97 32.05
CA ALA A 316 6.48 -1.86 33.05
C ALA A 316 6.75 -1.26 34.45
N LYS A 317 5.73 -1.29 35.29
CA LYS A 317 5.80 -0.85 36.70
C LYS A 317 5.61 -2.05 37.61
N SER A 318 6.02 -1.93 38.87
CA SER A 318 5.59 -2.92 39.87
C SER A 318 4.05 -2.98 39.87
N ILE A 319 3.49 -4.15 40.17
CA ILE A 319 2.02 -4.28 40.24
C ILE A 319 1.39 -3.30 41.24
N ARG A 320 2.10 -2.98 42.29
CA ARG A 320 1.70 -1.98 43.31
C ARG A 320 1.57 -0.58 42.71
N ASP A 321 2.60 -0.15 41.97
CA ASP A 321 2.64 1.20 41.36
C ASP A 321 1.61 1.30 40.22
N PHE A 322 1.45 0.23 39.42
CA PHE A 322 0.45 0.17 38.36
C PHE A 322 -0.97 0.33 38.88
N LEU A 323 -1.28 -0.29 40.04
CA LEU A 323 -2.62 -0.16 40.66
C LEU A 323 -2.81 1.20 41.36
N ALA A 324 -1.74 1.83 41.83
CA ALA A 324 -1.79 3.15 42.43
C ALA A 324 -2.06 4.26 41.40
N ASP A 325 -1.51 4.15 40.18
CA ASP A 325 -1.73 5.14 39.09
C ASP A 325 -3.19 5.13 38.53
N LYS A 326 -4.03 4.17 38.91
CA LYS A 326 -5.44 4.10 38.49
C LYS A 326 -6.40 4.85 39.42
N LYS A 327 -5.92 5.49 40.48
CA LYS A 327 -6.69 6.36 41.35
C LYS A 327 -6.41 7.82 40.99
#